data_bd48966869907a71a7a0e238fd216e7b
#
_entry.id   bd48966869907a71a7a0e238fd216e7b
#
_cell.length_a   1.000
_cell.length_b   1.000
_cell.length_c   1.000
_cell.angle_alpha   90.00
_cell.angle_beta   90.00
_cell.angle_gamma   90.00
#
_symmetry.space_group_name_H-M   'P 1'
#
loop_
_entity.id
_entity.type
_entity.pdbx_description
1 polymer ?
#
loop_
_entity_poly.entity_id
_entity_poly.type
_entity_poly.pdbx_seq_one_letter_code
_entity_poly.pdbx_strand_id
1 'polypeptide(L)'
;MSQQPVEMILLRQLASYLTIPMWMMDGAGNLVYYNEPAERLLGIQFDDVGPIHAEQLGDMFRLTDLEGQQVADDYFPVVRALSRRIPTHGAVRYCGMDGVWRDVEITAIPVEGQGGRFHGVFATFWEIEG
;
A
#
# COMPACT_ATOMS: atom_id res chain seq x y z
N MET A 1 -7.72 19.00 15.82
CA MET A 1 -6.96 18.61 14.63
C MET A 1 -6.00 17.50 14.97
N SER A 2 -6.13 16.40 14.30
CA SER A 2 -5.18 15.30 14.49
C SER A 2 -3.95 15.56 13.62
N GLN A 3 -2.78 15.59 14.26
CA GLN A 3 -1.52 15.62 13.56
C GLN A 3 -1.09 14.20 13.28
N GLN A 4 -0.50 13.95 12.13
CA GLN A 4 0.10 12.66 11.85
C GLN A 4 1.32 12.45 12.75
N PRO A 5 1.57 11.20 13.19
CA PRO A 5 2.78 10.89 13.96
C PRO A 5 4.03 11.27 13.18
N VAL A 6 5.09 11.66 13.89
CA VAL A 6 6.34 12.08 13.27
C VAL A 6 6.93 10.95 12.40
N GLU A 7 6.75 9.71 12.80
CA GLU A 7 7.20 8.55 12.03
C GLU A 7 6.58 8.52 10.64
N MET A 8 5.28 8.80 10.57
CA MET A 8 4.57 8.83 9.28
C MET A 8 5.01 10.01 8.42
N ILE A 9 5.24 11.16 9.04
CA ILE A 9 5.72 12.35 8.32
C ILE A 9 7.09 12.10 7.71
N LEU A 10 8.00 11.49 8.49
CA LEU A 10 9.35 11.19 8.02
C LEU A 10 9.33 10.13 6.91
N LEU A 11 8.49 9.13 7.03
CA LEU A 11 8.36 8.10 5.99
C LEU A 11 7.84 8.68 4.70
N ARG A 12 6.85 9.58 4.79
CA ARG A 12 6.30 10.25 3.62
C ARG A 12 7.37 11.09 2.92
N GLN A 13 8.17 11.81 3.71
CA GLN A 13 9.28 12.60 3.19
C GLN A 13 10.29 11.72 2.47
N LEU A 14 10.68 10.62 3.11
CA LEU A 14 11.60 9.65 2.50
C LEU A 14 11.02 9.08 1.21
N ALA A 15 9.76 8.68 1.23
CA ALA A 15 9.11 8.08 0.05
C ALA A 15 9.11 9.04 -1.14
N SER A 16 8.98 10.36 -0.89
CA SER A 16 8.94 11.34 -1.96
C SER A 16 10.26 11.47 -2.71
N TYR A 17 11.37 11.03 -2.11
CA TYR A 17 12.69 11.06 -2.74
C TYR A 17 13.11 9.72 -3.34
N LEU A 18 12.37 8.65 -3.11
CA LEU A 18 12.75 7.34 -3.59
C LEU A 18 12.18 7.06 -4.97
N THR A 19 12.89 6.21 -5.73
CA THR A 19 12.46 5.77 -7.05
C THR A 19 11.66 4.47 -7.01
N ILE A 20 11.52 3.89 -5.83
CA ILE A 20 10.76 2.65 -5.61
C ILE A 20 9.31 3.02 -5.30
N PRO A 21 8.32 2.34 -5.91
CA PRO A 21 6.92 2.57 -5.57
C PRO A 21 6.65 2.30 -4.10
N MET A 22 6.01 3.26 -3.44
CA MET A 22 5.72 3.17 -2.01
C MET A 22 4.36 3.78 -1.72
N TRP A 23 3.66 3.20 -0.77
CA TRP A 23 2.42 3.76 -0.26
C TRP A 23 2.34 3.63 1.25
N MET A 24 1.47 4.43 1.85
CA MET A 24 1.31 4.49 3.30
C MET A 24 -0.16 4.47 3.66
N MET A 25 -0.50 3.69 4.69
CA MET A 25 -1.83 3.66 5.27
C MET A 25 -1.77 4.09 6.72
N ASP A 26 -2.81 4.77 7.19
CA ASP A 26 -2.93 5.10 8.60
C ASP A 26 -3.41 3.88 9.41
N GLY A 27 -3.51 4.04 10.73
CA GLY A 27 -3.93 2.94 11.61
C GLY A 27 -5.38 2.51 11.42
N ALA A 28 -6.20 3.33 10.78
CA ALA A 28 -7.58 2.99 10.47
C ALA A 28 -7.73 2.30 9.11
N GLY A 29 -6.63 2.11 8.38
CA GLY A 29 -6.67 1.44 7.09
C GLY A 29 -6.97 2.34 5.91
N ASN A 30 -6.76 3.65 6.06
CA ASN A 30 -6.93 4.59 4.95
C ASN A 30 -5.59 4.79 4.25
N LEU A 31 -5.61 4.73 2.92
CA LEU A 31 -4.45 5.08 2.11
C LEU A 31 -4.27 6.58 2.19
N VAL A 32 -3.14 7.03 2.76
CA VAL A 32 -2.92 8.46 3.01
C VAL A 32 -1.84 9.06 2.14
N TYR A 33 -1.06 8.24 1.44
CA TYR A 33 -0.04 8.74 0.52
C TYR A 33 0.51 7.61 -0.35
N TYR A 34 0.88 7.92 -1.58
CA TYR A 34 1.80 7.12 -2.38
C TYR A 34 2.63 8.05 -3.26
N ASN A 35 3.85 7.62 -3.56
CA ASN A 35 4.81 8.46 -4.27
C ASN A 35 4.63 8.38 -5.79
N GLU A 36 5.42 9.18 -6.52
CA GLU A 36 5.32 9.26 -7.98
C GLU A 36 5.57 7.92 -8.68
N PRO A 37 6.60 7.11 -8.30
CA PRO A 37 6.73 5.78 -8.90
C PRO A 37 5.50 4.90 -8.71
N ALA A 38 4.83 5.00 -7.54
CA ALA A 38 3.59 4.26 -7.31
C ALA A 38 2.47 4.79 -8.21
N GLU A 39 2.40 6.08 -8.42
CA GLU A 39 1.40 6.68 -9.33
C GLU A 39 1.48 6.08 -10.73
N ARG A 40 2.69 5.85 -11.22
CA ARG A 40 2.88 5.25 -12.55
C ARG A 40 2.36 3.82 -12.62
N LEU A 41 2.60 3.02 -11.57
CA LEU A 41 2.13 1.64 -11.55
C LEU A 41 0.63 1.55 -11.30
N LEU A 42 0.07 2.44 -10.50
CA LEU A 42 -1.36 2.44 -10.21
C LEU A 42 -2.20 3.08 -11.31
N GLY A 43 -1.56 3.92 -12.13
CA GLY A 43 -2.24 4.57 -13.25
C GLY A 43 -3.10 5.76 -12.86
N ILE A 44 -2.89 6.31 -11.66
CA ILE A 44 -3.64 7.47 -11.17
C ILE A 44 -2.81 8.24 -10.17
N GLN A 45 -2.87 9.58 -10.22
CA GLN A 45 -2.15 10.43 -9.29
C GLN A 45 -2.86 10.47 -7.94
N PHE A 46 -2.08 10.49 -6.88
CA PHE A 46 -2.63 10.52 -5.52
C PHE A 46 -3.54 11.74 -5.31
N ASP A 47 -3.15 12.89 -5.84
CA ASP A 47 -3.92 14.13 -5.69
C ASP A 47 -5.32 14.02 -6.30
N ASP A 48 -5.49 13.15 -7.31
CA ASP A 48 -6.78 12.95 -7.97
C ASP A 48 -7.68 11.98 -7.20
N VAL A 49 -7.09 11.12 -6.38
CA VAL A 49 -7.82 10.07 -5.67
C VAL A 49 -8.16 10.49 -4.24
N GLY A 50 -7.18 11.06 -3.55
CA GLY A 50 -7.29 11.35 -2.13
C GLY A 50 -7.26 10.08 -1.28
N PRO A 51 -7.54 10.20 0.02
CA PRO A 51 -7.51 9.05 0.92
C PRO A 51 -8.58 8.02 0.55
N ILE A 52 -8.18 6.74 0.50
CA ILE A 52 -9.05 5.61 0.16
C ILE A 52 -8.90 4.55 1.25
N HIS A 53 -10.02 3.99 1.70
CA HIS A 53 -9.98 2.89 2.67
C HIS A 53 -9.50 1.60 1.99
N ALA A 54 -8.76 0.77 2.75
CA ALA A 54 -8.21 -0.49 2.25
C ALA A 54 -9.26 -1.40 1.62
N GLU A 55 -10.48 -1.40 2.16
CA GLU A 55 -11.57 -2.22 1.62
C GLU A 55 -11.96 -1.83 0.21
N GLN A 56 -11.77 -0.56 -0.16
CA GLN A 56 -12.10 -0.07 -1.50
C GLN A 56 -10.98 -0.37 -2.51
N LEU A 57 -9.76 -0.57 -2.03
CA LEU A 57 -8.62 -0.81 -2.93
C LEU A 57 -8.78 -2.12 -3.71
N GLY A 58 -9.29 -3.15 -3.08
CA GLY A 58 -9.49 -4.44 -3.73
C GLY A 58 -10.42 -4.36 -4.93
N ASP A 59 -11.51 -3.63 -4.78
CA ASP A 59 -12.48 -3.43 -5.86
C ASP A 59 -11.94 -2.50 -6.93
N MET A 60 -11.26 -1.42 -6.51
CA MET A 60 -10.74 -0.42 -7.41
C MET A 60 -9.66 -0.98 -8.35
N PHE A 61 -8.76 -1.82 -7.82
CA PHE A 61 -7.64 -2.37 -8.58
C PHE A 61 -7.81 -3.85 -8.91
N ARG A 62 -8.95 -4.46 -8.59
CA ARG A 62 -9.27 -5.85 -8.92
C ARG A 62 -8.19 -6.83 -8.45
N LEU A 63 -7.76 -6.67 -7.20
CA LEU A 63 -6.66 -7.47 -6.64
C LEU A 63 -7.00 -8.97 -6.64
N THR A 64 -6.06 -9.77 -7.13
CA THR A 64 -6.18 -11.25 -7.19
C THR A 64 -4.84 -11.88 -6.80
N ASP A 65 -4.80 -13.22 -6.77
CA ASP A 65 -3.54 -13.93 -6.73
C ASP A 65 -2.90 -13.92 -8.14
N LEU A 66 -1.72 -14.53 -8.28
CA LEU A 66 -1.00 -14.53 -9.56
C LEU A 66 -1.68 -15.37 -10.64
N GLU A 67 -2.60 -16.24 -10.26
CA GLU A 67 -3.40 -17.03 -11.19
C GLU A 67 -4.69 -16.31 -11.60
N GLY A 68 -4.92 -15.11 -11.09
CA GLY A 68 -6.10 -14.33 -11.40
C GLY A 68 -7.34 -14.71 -10.60
N GLN A 69 -7.18 -15.50 -9.56
CA GLN A 69 -8.30 -15.95 -8.73
C GLN A 69 -8.52 -15.00 -7.56
N GLN A 70 -9.77 -14.82 -7.20
CA GLN A 70 -10.10 -14.04 -6.01
C GLN A 70 -9.68 -14.81 -4.76
N VAL A 71 -9.15 -14.07 -3.79
CA VAL A 71 -8.67 -14.62 -2.53
C VAL A 71 -9.26 -13.84 -1.38
N ALA A 72 -9.18 -14.39 -0.17
CA ALA A 72 -9.62 -13.68 1.03
C ALA A 72 -8.78 -12.44 1.25
N ASP A 73 -9.37 -11.42 1.89
CA ASP A 73 -8.69 -10.14 2.12
C ASP A 73 -7.35 -10.29 2.83
N ASP A 74 -7.24 -11.23 3.77
CA ASP A 74 -6.02 -11.45 4.53
C ASP A 74 -4.90 -12.12 3.71
N TYR A 75 -5.16 -12.48 2.47
CA TYR A 75 -4.10 -12.88 1.55
C TYR A 75 -3.16 -11.72 1.23
N PHE A 76 -3.66 -10.50 1.20
CA PHE A 76 -2.89 -9.34 0.77
C PHE A 76 -1.96 -8.85 1.89
N PRO A 77 -0.66 -8.61 1.58
CA PRO A 77 0.31 -8.23 2.62
C PRO A 77 -0.10 -7.00 3.43
N VAL A 78 -0.67 -5.97 2.79
CA VAL A 78 -1.07 -4.75 3.48
C VAL A 78 -2.15 -5.04 4.52
N VAL A 79 -3.14 -5.87 4.17
CA VAL A 79 -4.22 -6.23 5.08
C VAL A 79 -3.68 -7.01 6.28
N ARG A 80 -2.76 -7.95 6.02
CA ARG A 80 -2.13 -8.72 7.11
C ARG A 80 -1.29 -7.84 8.03
N ALA A 81 -0.55 -6.89 7.44
CA ALA A 81 0.24 -5.97 8.25
C ALA A 81 -0.65 -5.09 9.13
N LEU A 82 -1.81 -4.65 8.59
CA LEU A 82 -2.77 -3.87 9.36
C LEU A 82 -3.39 -4.67 10.50
N SER A 83 -3.81 -5.92 10.22
CA SER A 83 -4.56 -6.70 11.19
C SER A 83 -3.66 -7.39 12.21
N ARG A 84 -2.50 -7.90 11.78
CA ARG A 84 -1.60 -8.68 12.63
C ARG A 84 -0.43 -7.88 13.17
N ARG A 85 -0.19 -6.70 12.62
CA ARG A 85 0.89 -5.79 13.03
C ARG A 85 2.25 -6.44 12.97
N ILE A 86 2.49 -7.20 11.90
CA ILE A 86 3.77 -7.86 11.63
C ILE A 86 4.17 -7.55 10.19
N PRO A 87 5.47 -7.52 9.88
CA PRO A 87 5.91 -7.40 8.49
C PRO A 87 5.40 -8.58 7.68
N THR A 88 4.92 -8.29 6.47
CA THR A 88 4.39 -9.32 5.58
C THR A 88 4.93 -9.10 4.16
N HIS A 89 4.95 -10.18 3.38
CA HIS A 89 5.45 -10.14 2.01
C HIS A 89 4.60 -11.09 1.17
N GLY A 90 4.34 -10.72 -0.06
CA GLY A 90 3.59 -11.59 -0.96
C GLY A 90 3.47 -10.99 -2.35
N ALA A 91 2.95 -11.80 -3.26
CA ALA A 91 2.77 -11.42 -4.66
C ALA A 91 1.29 -11.33 -4.98
N VAL A 92 0.91 -10.32 -5.75
CA VAL A 92 -0.49 -10.11 -6.13
C VAL A 92 -0.54 -9.67 -7.59
N ARG A 93 -1.70 -9.87 -8.20
CA ARG A 93 -2.01 -9.33 -9.52
C ARG A 93 -3.07 -8.25 -9.37
N TYR A 94 -2.91 -7.16 -10.10
CA TYR A 94 -3.89 -6.08 -10.06
C TYR A 94 -4.04 -5.45 -11.43
N CYS A 95 -5.17 -4.78 -11.63
CA CYS A 95 -5.42 -3.97 -12.82
C CYS A 95 -5.29 -2.49 -12.42
N GLY A 96 -4.32 -1.78 -13.01
CA GLY A 96 -4.18 -0.36 -12.77
C GLY A 96 -5.36 0.43 -13.34
N MET A 97 -5.47 1.68 -12.96
CA MET A 97 -6.51 2.56 -13.49
C MET A 97 -6.32 2.86 -14.98
N ASP A 98 -5.14 2.54 -15.50
CA ASP A 98 -4.84 2.59 -16.95
C ASP A 98 -5.33 1.33 -17.69
N GLY A 99 -5.94 0.37 -16.99
CA GLY A 99 -6.43 -0.87 -17.57
C GLY A 99 -5.36 -1.93 -17.79
N VAL A 100 -4.15 -1.72 -17.33
CA VAL A 100 -3.04 -2.66 -17.51
C VAL A 100 -2.95 -3.58 -16.31
N TRP A 101 -2.93 -4.89 -16.57
CA TRP A 101 -2.72 -5.91 -15.52
C TRP A 101 -1.24 -6.07 -15.25
N ARG A 102 -0.88 -6.09 -13.98
CA ARG A 102 0.51 -6.26 -13.54
C ARG A 102 0.58 -7.23 -12.39
N ASP A 103 1.69 -7.97 -12.34
CA ASP A 103 2.05 -8.82 -11.21
C ASP A 103 3.12 -8.09 -10.40
N VAL A 104 2.91 -7.96 -9.10
CA VAL A 104 3.84 -7.24 -8.23
C VAL A 104 4.11 -8.03 -6.96
N GLU A 105 5.31 -7.83 -6.41
CA GLU A 105 5.62 -8.25 -5.06
C GLU A 105 5.45 -7.05 -4.14
N ILE A 106 4.88 -7.30 -2.97
CA ILE A 106 4.60 -6.26 -1.98
C ILE A 106 5.26 -6.67 -0.67
N THR A 107 5.97 -5.73 -0.05
CA THR A 107 6.42 -5.84 1.33
C THR A 107 5.70 -4.77 2.13
N ALA A 108 4.96 -5.18 3.14
CA ALA A 108 4.21 -4.28 4.00
C ALA A 108 4.77 -4.35 5.42
N ILE A 109 5.05 -3.20 6.01
CA ILE A 109 5.71 -3.08 7.31
C ILE A 109 4.83 -2.24 8.22
N PRO A 110 4.46 -2.75 9.42
CA PRO A 110 3.74 -1.92 10.37
C PRO A 110 4.67 -0.83 10.90
N VAL A 111 4.13 0.37 11.06
CA VAL A 111 4.86 1.51 11.59
C VAL A 111 4.46 1.68 13.05
N GLU A 112 5.43 1.49 13.93
CA GLU A 112 5.22 1.64 15.37
C GLU A 112 6.06 2.80 15.89
N GLY A 113 5.49 3.52 16.84
CA GLY A 113 6.18 4.61 17.53
C GLY A 113 6.53 4.23 18.95
N GLN A 114 6.76 5.24 19.77
CA GLN A 114 7.11 5.05 21.17
C GLN A 114 6.00 4.30 21.91
N GLY A 115 6.40 3.41 22.80
CA GLY A 115 5.46 2.62 23.59
C GLY A 115 4.72 1.56 22.81
N GLY A 116 5.21 1.17 21.62
CA GLY A 116 4.55 0.18 20.78
C GLY A 116 3.29 0.69 20.10
N ARG A 117 3.12 2.00 20.00
CA ARG A 117 1.93 2.60 19.43
C ARG A 117 1.90 2.36 17.92
N PHE A 118 0.80 1.78 17.44
CA PHE A 118 0.64 1.48 16.02
C PHE A 118 0.16 2.74 15.28
N HIS A 119 0.92 3.14 14.25
CA HIS A 119 0.62 4.34 13.47
C HIS A 119 0.06 4.04 12.09
N GLY A 120 0.31 2.87 11.56
CA GLY A 120 -0.14 2.51 10.23
C GLY A 120 0.78 1.51 9.58
N VAL A 121 0.72 1.47 8.24
CA VAL A 121 1.50 0.53 7.43
C VAL A 121 2.22 1.29 6.33
N PHE A 122 3.47 0.93 6.12
CA PHE A 122 4.31 1.40 5.02
C PHE A 122 4.54 0.21 4.09
N ALA A 123 4.29 0.38 2.81
CA ALA A 123 4.47 -0.71 1.85
C ALA A 123 5.31 -0.27 0.67
N THR A 124 6.17 -1.17 0.19
CA THR A 124 6.87 -1.03 -1.08
C THR A 124 6.37 -2.10 -2.01
N PHE A 125 6.38 -1.81 -3.30
CA PHE A 125 6.02 -2.83 -4.27
C PHE A 125 6.82 -2.63 -5.56
N TRP A 126 7.03 -3.73 -6.27
CA TRP A 126 7.74 -3.69 -7.54
C TRP A 126 7.16 -4.74 -8.47
N GLU A 127 7.26 -4.46 -9.76
CA GLU A 127 6.73 -5.33 -10.78
C GLU A 127 7.59 -6.58 -10.90
N ILE A 128 6.94 -7.73 -11.01
CA ILE A 128 7.62 -9.00 -11.23
C ILE A 128 7.86 -9.11 -12.73
N GLU A 129 9.13 -9.28 -13.10
CA GLU A 129 9.49 -9.55 -14.48
C GLU A 129 9.29 -11.03 -14.76
N GLY A 130 8.41 -11.30 -15.69
CA GLY A 130 8.08 -12.66 -16.06
C GLY A 130 8.74 -13.12 -17.34
#